data_03184c211349ef61c497f1a3c12f376d
#
_entry.id   03184c211349ef61c497f1a3c12f376d
#
_cell.length_a   1.000
_cell.length_b   1.000
_cell.length_c   1.000
_cell.angle_alpha   90.00
_cell.angle_beta   90.00
_cell.angle_gamma   90.00
#
_symmetry.space_group_name_H-M   'P 1'
#
loop_
_entity.id
_entity.type
_entity.pdbx_description
1 polymer ?
#
loop_
_entity_poly.entity_id
_entity_poly.type
_entity_poly.pdbx_seq_one_letter_code
_entity_poly.pdbx_strand_id
1 'polypeptide(L)'
;MLGALNFQAVSPATNAAQPAFWRATVKVDQPGDCFLDMRPWSKGYAWVNGHHLGRFWNIGPQQTMYVPGPWLKTGDNEIVILDLIGPEKPEIAALDHPILDQLRPQLDFARSRRREVTLRSDFGAPAHTGRFAAGSDLQEVRLSAPARGRYFCLEALSAHDGKPFASIAEITLLDESGQPLSTEGWTIAYVDSEERERADGAAENAIDGQTANFWHTEWGAAQPGFPHRLILDLGQPRTVSGFRYVPRQGAADVTGCIADFRVFVADDLIRE
;
A
#
# COMPACT_ATOMS: atom_id res chain seq x y z
N MET A 1 -25.74 13.75 10.06
CA MET A 1 -25.09 12.45 9.83
C MET A 1 -23.77 12.28 10.62
N LEU A 2 -22.92 13.32 10.74
CA LEU A 2 -21.67 13.25 11.54
C LEU A 2 -21.90 13.07 13.06
N GLY A 3 -23.03 13.54 13.60
CA GLY A 3 -23.37 13.41 15.02
C GLY A 3 -23.61 11.98 15.54
N ALA A 4 -23.67 10.98 14.65
CA ALA A 4 -23.83 9.58 15.03
C ALA A 4 -22.49 8.84 15.18
N LEU A 5 -21.35 9.51 14.90
CA LEU A 5 -20.03 8.90 14.99
C LEU A 5 -19.56 8.85 16.45
N ASN A 6 -19.06 7.69 16.87
CA ASN A 6 -18.49 7.49 18.19
C ASN A 6 -16.97 7.66 18.13
N PHE A 7 -16.44 8.74 18.70
CA PHE A 7 -15.02 9.07 18.68
C PHE A 7 -14.32 8.61 19.96
N GLN A 8 -13.13 8.06 19.80
CA GLN A 8 -12.23 7.71 20.91
C GLN A 8 -11.05 8.67 20.94
N ALA A 9 -10.44 8.84 22.12
CA ALA A 9 -9.22 9.65 22.23
C ALA A 9 -8.06 9.01 21.44
N VAL A 10 -7.31 9.84 20.74
CA VAL A 10 -6.08 9.40 20.02
C VAL A 10 -5.02 9.01 21.05
N SER A 11 -4.42 7.84 20.89
CA SER A 11 -3.28 7.38 21.68
C SER A 11 -2.06 7.17 20.76
N PRO A 12 -0.83 7.13 21.31
CA PRO A 12 0.37 6.80 20.52
C PRO A 12 0.30 5.44 19.80
N ALA A 13 -0.54 4.52 20.30
CA ALA A 13 -0.77 3.22 19.69
C ALA A 13 -1.90 3.22 18.63
N THR A 14 -2.54 4.36 18.36
CA THR A 14 -3.60 4.45 17.35
C THR A 14 -2.99 4.18 15.97
N ASN A 15 -3.42 3.10 15.33
CA ASN A 15 -3.03 2.81 13.95
C ASN A 15 -3.66 3.86 13.02
N ALA A 16 -2.86 4.79 12.55
CA ALA A 16 -3.30 5.88 11.67
C ALA A 16 -3.34 5.47 10.18
N ALA A 17 -2.85 4.29 9.82
CA ALA A 17 -2.69 3.84 8.42
C ALA A 17 -3.93 3.10 7.89
N GLN A 18 -5.14 3.58 8.21
CA GLN A 18 -6.40 3.05 7.72
C GLN A 18 -7.45 4.15 7.59
N PRO A 19 -8.51 3.95 6.78
CA PRO A 19 -9.61 4.91 6.69
C PRO A 19 -10.21 5.17 8.06
N ALA A 20 -10.27 6.44 8.46
CA ALA A 20 -10.83 6.83 9.75
C ALA A 20 -11.40 8.25 9.73
N PHE A 21 -12.40 8.48 10.59
CA PHE A 21 -12.84 9.81 10.94
C PHE A 21 -12.04 10.33 12.12
N TRP A 22 -11.51 11.54 11.98
CA TRP A 22 -10.78 12.27 13.00
C TRP A 22 -11.56 13.49 13.42
N ARG A 23 -11.58 13.80 14.71
CA ARG A 23 -12.26 14.98 15.26
C ARG A 23 -11.33 15.75 16.17
N ALA A 24 -11.28 17.06 15.99
CA ALA A 24 -10.60 18.00 16.87
C ALA A 24 -11.53 19.13 17.28
N THR A 25 -11.27 19.70 18.45
CA THR A 25 -11.84 20.98 18.89
C THR A 25 -10.74 22.02 18.90
N VAL A 26 -10.93 23.10 18.15
CA VAL A 26 -9.98 24.21 18.04
C VAL A 26 -10.59 25.46 18.63
N LYS A 27 -9.88 26.13 19.51
CA LYS A 27 -10.31 27.43 20.06
C LYS A 27 -9.90 28.56 19.11
N VAL A 28 -10.87 29.40 18.80
CA VAL A 28 -10.70 30.59 17.95
C VAL A 28 -11.09 31.81 18.76
N ASP A 29 -10.17 32.75 18.92
CA ASP A 29 -10.44 33.98 19.66
C ASP A 29 -11.16 35.00 18.79
N GLN A 30 -10.70 35.18 17.53
CA GLN A 30 -11.28 36.08 16.53
C GLN A 30 -11.58 35.29 15.24
N PRO A 31 -12.86 35.01 14.94
CA PRO A 31 -13.26 34.40 13.69
C PRO A 31 -12.88 35.26 12.49
N GLY A 32 -12.28 34.63 11.51
CA GLY A 32 -11.87 35.25 10.25
C GLY A 32 -11.59 34.20 9.20
N ASP A 33 -11.45 34.61 7.96
CA ASP A 33 -11.07 33.73 6.87
C ASP A 33 -9.70 33.11 7.14
N CYS A 34 -9.59 31.78 6.95
CA CYS A 34 -8.33 31.07 7.13
C CYS A 34 -8.26 29.86 6.19
N PHE A 35 -7.13 29.17 6.24
CA PHE A 35 -6.86 28.02 5.39
C PHE A 35 -6.37 26.85 6.25
N LEU A 36 -7.11 25.74 6.29
CA LEU A 36 -6.64 24.53 6.96
C LEU A 36 -5.47 23.91 6.19
N ASP A 37 -4.38 23.65 6.90
CA ASP A 37 -3.22 22.95 6.35
C ASP A 37 -3.51 21.46 6.26
N MET A 38 -3.61 20.95 5.02
CA MET A 38 -3.90 19.54 4.74
C MET A 38 -2.64 18.72 4.44
N ARG A 39 -1.44 19.31 4.50
CA ARG A 39 -0.18 18.61 4.20
C ARG A 39 0.11 17.40 5.09
N PRO A 40 -0.29 17.40 6.40
CA PRO A 40 -0.14 16.22 7.26
C PRO A 40 -1.15 15.11 6.98
N TRP A 41 -2.21 15.41 6.22
CA TRP A 41 -3.31 14.50 5.88
C TRP A 41 -3.11 13.91 4.50
N SER A 42 -3.66 12.72 4.24
CA SER A 42 -3.41 12.02 2.99
C SER A 42 -4.43 12.39 1.90
N LYS A 43 -5.64 11.85 1.98
CA LYS A 43 -6.71 12.04 1.01
C LYS A 43 -8.06 11.83 1.68
N GLY A 44 -9.01 12.71 1.43
CA GLY A 44 -10.33 12.57 2.05
C GLY A 44 -11.19 13.80 1.97
N TYR A 45 -11.96 14.04 3.04
CA TYR A 45 -12.92 15.11 3.14
C TYR A 45 -12.83 15.80 4.51
N ALA A 46 -13.10 17.10 4.55
CA ALA A 46 -13.06 17.88 5.78
C ALA A 46 -14.35 18.68 6.02
N TRP A 47 -14.68 18.89 7.28
CA TRP A 47 -15.82 19.69 7.76
C TRP A 47 -15.36 20.61 8.89
N VAL A 48 -15.95 21.79 8.95
CA VAL A 48 -15.80 22.75 10.04
C VAL A 48 -17.19 23.12 10.53
N ASN A 49 -17.50 22.90 11.81
CA ASN A 49 -18.79 23.15 12.42
C ASN A 49 -19.97 22.57 11.62
N GLY A 50 -19.78 21.38 11.04
CA GLY A 50 -20.77 20.71 10.19
C GLY A 50 -20.82 21.17 8.75
N HIS A 51 -20.11 22.24 8.36
CA HIS A 51 -20.01 22.69 6.98
C HIS A 51 -18.96 21.90 6.22
N HIS A 52 -19.32 21.31 5.09
CA HIS A 52 -18.42 20.51 4.25
C HIS A 52 -17.51 21.41 3.42
N LEU A 53 -16.19 21.31 3.63
CA LEU A 53 -15.19 22.08 2.90
C LEU A 53 -14.88 21.47 1.52
N GLY A 54 -15.12 20.19 1.32
CA GLY A 54 -14.80 19.49 0.10
C GLY A 54 -13.75 18.41 0.28
N ARG A 55 -13.16 17.98 -0.82
CA ARG A 55 -12.13 16.94 -0.88
C ARG A 55 -10.73 17.57 -0.78
N PHE A 56 -9.84 16.92 -0.07
CA PHE A 56 -8.41 17.20 -0.11
C PHE A 56 -7.61 16.00 -0.64
N TRP A 57 -6.44 16.27 -1.17
CA TRP A 57 -5.47 15.28 -1.57
C TRP A 57 -4.07 15.90 -1.52
N ASN A 58 -3.20 15.40 -0.67
CA ASN A 58 -1.88 16.01 -0.43
C ASN A 58 -0.85 15.82 -1.55
N ILE A 59 -1.15 15.09 -2.64
CA ILE A 59 -0.37 15.20 -3.88
C ILE A 59 -0.41 16.64 -4.40
N GLY A 60 -1.48 17.38 -4.10
CA GLY A 60 -1.65 18.76 -4.53
C GLY A 60 -2.23 18.91 -5.94
N PRO A 61 -2.01 20.04 -6.55
CA PRO A 61 -1.20 21.19 -6.10
C PRO A 61 -1.79 21.97 -4.91
N GLN A 62 -3.10 21.82 -4.62
CA GLN A 62 -3.76 22.47 -3.51
C GLN A 62 -3.47 21.73 -2.21
N GLN A 63 -2.75 22.37 -1.29
CA GLN A 63 -2.36 21.82 0.00
C GLN A 63 -3.14 22.39 1.18
N THR A 64 -4.02 23.35 0.95
CA THR A 64 -4.85 24.00 1.97
C THR A 64 -6.31 24.03 1.58
N MET A 65 -7.21 24.09 2.56
CA MET A 65 -8.65 24.26 2.33
C MET A 65 -9.14 25.55 2.94
N TYR A 66 -9.81 26.37 2.14
CA TYR A 66 -10.38 27.64 2.59
C TYR A 66 -11.53 27.41 3.57
N VAL A 67 -11.49 28.13 4.68
CA VAL A 67 -12.53 28.18 5.71
C VAL A 67 -13.09 29.61 5.79
N PRO A 68 -14.33 29.83 5.38
CA PRO A 68 -14.99 31.13 5.53
C PRO A 68 -15.11 31.53 7.01
N GLY A 69 -14.73 32.75 7.35
CA GLY A 69 -14.86 33.30 8.69
C GLY A 69 -16.26 33.14 9.32
N PRO A 70 -17.35 33.36 8.56
CA PRO A 70 -18.73 33.15 9.06
C PRO A 70 -19.05 31.71 9.51
N TRP A 71 -18.27 30.72 9.13
CA TRP A 71 -18.43 29.33 9.60
C TRP A 71 -17.73 29.06 10.93
N LEU A 72 -16.89 29.99 11.36
CA LEU A 72 -16.20 29.96 12.65
C LEU A 72 -16.96 30.79 13.69
N LYS A 73 -16.78 30.44 14.95
CA LYS A 73 -17.30 31.17 16.11
C LYS A 73 -16.19 31.42 17.12
N THR A 74 -16.32 32.46 17.93
CA THR A 74 -15.46 32.64 19.09
C THR A 74 -15.62 31.47 20.05
N GLY A 75 -14.51 30.94 20.55
CA GLY A 75 -14.48 29.75 21.39
C GLY A 75 -14.28 28.46 20.61
N ASP A 76 -14.93 27.39 21.01
CA ASP A 76 -14.70 26.06 20.51
C ASP A 76 -15.35 25.83 19.14
N ASN A 77 -14.53 25.40 18.17
CA ASN A 77 -14.94 25.03 16.82
C ASN A 77 -14.59 23.55 16.56
N GLU A 78 -15.54 22.80 16.02
CA GLU A 78 -15.34 21.40 15.67
C GLU A 78 -14.77 21.28 14.26
N ILE A 79 -13.71 20.49 14.11
CA ILE A 79 -13.17 20.06 12.83
C ILE A 79 -13.27 18.55 12.74
N VAL A 80 -13.87 18.05 11.66
CA VAL A 80 -13.95 16.63 11.36
C VAL A 80 -13.25 16.37 10.04
N ILE A 81 -12.39 15.38 10.01
CA ILE A 81 -11.66 14.93 8.81
C ILE A 81 -11.92 13.44 8.61
N LEU A 82 -12.41 13.05 7.44
CA LEU A 82 -12.34 11.67 6.97
C LEU A 82 -11.04 11.55 6.17
N ASP A 83 -10.09 10.81 6.69
CA ASP A 83 -8.89 10.43 5.93
C ASP A 83 -9.03 8.98 5.46
N LEU A 84 -8.89 8.74 4.14
CA LEU A 84 -9.14 7.44 3.51
C LEU A 84 -7.94 6.51 3.57
N ILE A 85 -6.77 7.01 3.96
CA ILE A 85 -5.51 6.25 3.97
C ILE A 85 -4.88 6.30 5.36
N GLY A 86 -5.01 7.44 6.03
CA GLY A 86 -4.45 7.79 7.32
C GLY A 86 -3.44 8.92 7.24
N PRO A 87 -3.46 9.85 8.21
CA PRO A 87 -2.58 11.00 8.23
C PRO A 87 -1.13 10.61 8.55
N GLU A 88 -0.18 11.37 8.04
CA GLU A 88 1.23 11.27 8.48
C GLU A 88 1.34 11.69 9.95
N LYS A 89 0.65 12.80 10.29
CA LYS A 89 0.42 13.25 11.66
C LYS A 89 -1.01 13.73 11.79
N PRO A 90 -1.78 13.28 12.80
CA PRO A 90 -3.14 13.77 13.03
C PRO A 90 -3.13 15.16 13.70
N GLU A 91 -2.54 16.13 13.04
CA GLU A 91 -2.40 17.52 13.49
C GLU A 91 -3.23 18.44 12.61
N ILE A 92 -3.80 19.49 13.19
CA ILE A 92 -4.55 20.52 12.50
C ILE A 92 -3.91 21.87 12.77
N ALA A 93 -3.62 22.59 11.71
CA ALA A 93 -3.18 23.98 11.74
C ALA A 93 -4.02 24.83 10.78
N ALA A 94 -4.19 26.10 11.12
CA ALA A 94 -4.78 27.10 10.23
C ALA A 94 -3.70 28.10 9.82
N LEU A 95 -3.70 28.48 8.54
CA LEU A 95 -2.81 29.46 7.94
C LEU A 95 -3.63 30.71 7.55
N ASP A 96 -2.97 31.82 7.47
CA ASP A 96 -3.51 33.11 6.99
C ASP A 96 -3.42 33.26 5.46
N HIS A 97 -2.81 32.28 4.78
CA HIS A 97 -2.61 32.26 3.33
C HIS A 97 -2.85 30.87 2.74
N PRO A 98 -3.26 30.78 1.46
CA PRO A 98 -3.39 29.51 0.76
C PRO A 98 -2.05 28.96 0.28
N ILE A 99 -1.98 27.63 0.13
CA ILE A 99 -0.93 26.92 -0.60
C ILE A 99 -1.62 26.17 -1.74
N LEU A 100 -1.49 26.66 -2.98
CA LEU A 100 -2.25 26.17 -4.14
C LEU A 100 -1.38 25.64 -5.28
N ASP A 101 -0.06 25.76 -5.16
CA ASP A 101 0.92 25.50 -6.21
C ASP A 101 1.97 24.43 -5.83
N GLN A 102 1.76 23.76 -4.70
CA GLN A 102 2.72 22.77 -4.20
C GLN A 102 2.30 21.36 -4.64
N LEU A 103 2.84 20.89 -5.74
CA LEU A 103 2.67 19.52 -6.22
C LEU A 103 3.66 18.57 -5.53
N ARG A 104 3.19 17.44 -5.05
CA ARG A 104 3.97 16.39 -4.37
C ARG A 104 3.71 15.03 -5.03
N PRO A 105 4.14 14.83 -6.29
CA PRO A 105 3.81 13.64 -7.08
C PRO A 105 4.40 12.33 -6.52
N GLN A 106 5.48 12.45 -5.74
CA GLN A 106 6.11 11.31 -5.06
C GLN A 106 5.26 10.72 -3.93
N LEU A 107 4.20 11.41 -3.51
CA LEU A 107 3.31 10.93 -2.48
C LEU A 107 2.18 10.10 -3.12
N ASP A 108 2.44 8.88 -3.48
CA ASP A 108 1.41 7.92 -3.85
C ASP A 108 0.91 7.18 -2.60
N PHE A 109 -0.21 7.64 -2.07
CA PHE A 109 -0.71 7.24 -0.74
C PHE A 109 -1.36 5.88 -0.67
N ALA A 110 -1.94 5.41 -1.75
CA ALA A 110 -2.54 4.08 -1.77
C ALA A 110 -1.46 3.00 -1.53
N ARG A 111 -0.22 3.35 -1.85
CA ARG A 111 0.92 2.43 -1.92
C ARG A 111 2.00 2.69 -0.86
N SER A 112 2.03 3.88 -0.24
CA SER A 112 3.19 4.32 0.54
C SER A 112 3.23 3.86 2.00
N ARG A 113 2.16 3.29 2.53
CA ARG A 113 2.09 2.94 3.96
C ARG A 113 1.90 1.45 4.18
N ARG A 114 2.84 0.66 3.67
CA ARG A 114 3.02 -0.65 4.26
C ARG A 114 3.56 -0.47 5.67
N ARG A 115 2.98 -1.21 6.59
CA ARG A 115 3.50 -1.30 7.95
C ARG A 115 4.96 -1.77 7.87
N GLU A 116 5.87 -1.09 8.56
CA GLU A 116 7.20 -1.66 8.76
C GLU A 116 7.06 -2.98 9.50
N VAL A 117 7.50 -4.04 8.89
CA VAL A 117 7.44 -5.38 9.46
C VAL A 117 8.83 -5.95 9.57
N THR A 118 9.07 -6.71 10.63
CA THR A 118 10.30 -7.47 10.79
C THR A 118 10.10 -8.87 10.25
N LEU A 119 10.91 -9.27 9.28
CA LEU A 119 10.90 -10.64 8.80
C LEU A 119 11.53 -11.58 9.85
N ARG A 120 11.09 -12.82 9.85
CA ARG A 120 11.84 -13.87 10.52
C ARG A 120 13.20 -14.02 9.82
N SER A 121 14.22 -14.29 10.63
CA SER A 121 15.58 -14.54 10.11
C SER A 121 15.68 -15.87 9.35
N ASP A 122 14.78 -16.79 9.62
CA ASP A 122 14.69 -18.11 8.98
C ASP A 122 13.23 -18.45 8.71
N PHE A 123 12.91 -18.68 7.46
CA PHE A 123 11.57 -19.09 7.00
C PHE A 123 11.37 -20.62 7.05
N GLY A 124 12.41 -21.38 7.45
CA GLY A 124 12.39 -22.84 7.41
C GLY A 124 12.54 -23.41 6.01
N ALA A 125 12.09 -24.66 5.85
CA ALA A 125 12.12 -25.31 4.55
C ALA A 125 11.08 -24.69 3.61
N PRO A 126 11.45 -24.39 2.34
CA PRO A 126 10.50 -23.89 1.35
C PRO A 126 9.44 -24.96 1.02
N ALA A 127 8.20 -24.52 0.84
CA ALA A 127 7.11 -25.36 0.37
C ALA A 127 7.33 -25.84 -1.08
N HIS A 128 8.07 -25.04 -1.86
CA HIS A 128 8.50 -25.41 -3.21
C HIS A 128 9.76 -24.62 -3.61
N THR A 129 10.59 -25.28 -4.43
CA THR A 129 11.73 -24.63 -5.11
C THR A 129 11.63 -25.01 -6.58
N GLY A 130 11.77 -24.02 -7.46
CA GLY A 130 11.60 -24.24 -8.89
C GLY A 130 12.33 -23.24 -9.74
N ARG A 131 12.15 -23.40 -11.05
CA ARG A 131 12.62 -22.49 -12.08
C ARG A 131 11.49 -22.25 -13.07
N PHE A 132 11.16 -20.98 -13.29
CA PHE A 132 10.23 -20.61 -14.36
C PHE A 132 10.87 -20.77 -15.75
N ALA A 133 10.06 -21.06 -16.75
CA ALA A 133 10.50 -21.00 -18.13
C ALA A 133 10.74 -19.53 -18.56
N ALA A 134 11.63 -19.31 -19.49
CA ALA A 134 11.82 -18.00 -20.08
C ALA A 134 10.62 -17.60 -20.97
N GLY A 135 10.29 -16.33 -21.01
CA GLY A 135 9.21 -15.79 -21.83
C GLY A 135 8.17 -15.06 -21.00
N SER A 136 7.07 -14.67 -21.67
CA SER A 136 5.98 -13.89 -21.09
C SER A 136 4.70 -14.69 -20.82
N ASP A 137 4.71 -15.99 -21.11
CA ASP A 137 3.55 -16.84 -20.93
C ASP A 137 3.24 -17.08 -19.45
N LEU A 138 1.96 -17.19 -19.13
CA LEU A 138 1.49 -17.61 -17.81
C LEU A 138 2.07 -18.99 -17.48
N GLN A 139 2.57 -19.13 -16.25
CA GLN A 139 3.11 -20.38 -15.75
C GLN A 139 2.36 -20.83 -14.50
N GLU A 140 1.93 -22.09 -14.48
CA GLU A 140 1.29 -22.71 -13.32
C GLU A 140 2.29 -23.63 -12.63
N VAL A 141 2.44 -23.42 -11.31
CA VAL A 141 3.31 -24.21 -10.44
C VAL A 141 2.46 -24.93 -9.41
N ARG A 142 2.64 -26.24 -9.30
CA ARG A 142 2.08 -27.06 -8.23
C ARG A 142 3.11 -27.22 -7.12
N LEU A 143 2.71 -26.97 -5.87
CA LEU A 143 3.57 -27.26 -4.73
C LEU A 143 3.78 -28.77 -4.59
N SER A 144 4.90 -29.17 -4.00
CA SER A 144 5.21 -30.58 -3.74
C SER A 144 4.20 -31.26 -2.84
N ALA A 145 3.60 -30.48 -1.93
CA ALA A 145 2.43 -30.82 -1.11
C ALA A 145 1.65 -29.53 -0.80
N PRO A 146 0.33 -29.59 -0.61
CA PRO A 146 -0.43 -28.44 -0.14
C PRO A 146 0.17 -27.89 1.16
N ALA A 147 0.33 -26.59 1.23
CA ALA A 147 0.88 -25.88 2.39
C ALA A 147 -0.17 -24.93 2.95
N ARG A 148 -0.27 -24.82 4.28
CA ARG A 148 -1.25 -23.96 4.94
C ARG A 148 -0.56 -22.86 5.74
N GLY A 149 -1.04 -21.62 5.57
CA GLY A 149 -0.54 -20.46 6.28
C GLY A 149 -1.30 -19.18 5.91
N ARG A 150 -1.11 -18.14 6.73
CA ARG A 150 -1.63 -16.79 6.48
C ARG A 150 -0.81 -16.04 5.45
N TYR A 151 0.49 -16.29 5.41
CA TYR A 151 1.41 -15.61 4.51
C TYR A 151 1.87 -16.52 3.39
N PHE A 152 1.91 -15.97 2.17
CA PHE A 152 2.55 -16.58 1.02
C PHE A 152 3.73 -15.71 0.61
N CYS A 153 4.93 -16.27 0.51
CA CYS A 153 6.13 -15.59 0.07
C CYS A 153 6.64 -16.20 -1.23
N LEU A 154 6.77 -15.39 -2.27
CA LEU A 154 7.60 -15.72 -3.44
C LEU A 154 8.95 -15.04 -3.26
N GLU A 155 10.01 -15.83 -3.23
CA GLU A 155 11.39 -15.38 -3.16
C GLU A 155 12.07 -15.66 -4.49
N ALA A 156 12.38 -14.61 -5.23
CA ALA A 156 13.14 -14.68 -6.46
C ALA A 156 14.64 -14.80 -6.16
N LEU A 157 15.33 -15.69 -6.83
CA LEU A 157 16.75 -15.97 -6.63
C LEU A 157 17.61 -15.56 -7.83
N SER A 158 17.00 -15.46 -9.01
CA SER A 158 17.64 -15.01 -10.24
C SER A 158 16.59 -14.55 -11.26
N ALA A 159 17.04 -13.84 -12.30
CA ALA A 159 16.25 -13.50 -13.47
C ALA A 159 16.86 -14.06 -14.76
N HIS A 160 16.01 -14.23 -15.79
CA HIS A 160 16.44 -14.80 -17.08
C HIS A 160 17.42 -13.90 -17.85
N ASP A 161 17.34 -12.57 -17.62
CA ASP A 161 18.22 -11.59 -18.26
C ASP A 161 19.55 -11.38 -17.53
N GLY A 162 19.79 -12.09 -16.42
CA GLY A 162 20.99 -12.00 -15.59
C GLY A 162 21.15 -10.68 -14.84
N LYS A 163 20.16 -9.78 -14.88
CA LYS A 163 20.17 -8.51 -14.14
C LYS A 163 19.68 -8.73 -12.69
N PRO A 164 20.01 -7.82 -11.77
CA PRO A 164 19.64 -7.96 -10.36
C PRO A 164 18.20 -7.52 -10.09
N PHE A 165 17.25 -7.77 -10.98
CA PHE A 165 15.88 -7.30 -10.87
C PHE A 165 14.88 -8.46 -10.84
N ALA A 166 13.74 -8.24 -10.20
CA ALA A 166 12.58 -9.10 -10.26
C ALA A 166 11.34 -8.30 -10.69
N SER A 167 10.47 -8.93 -11.48
CA SER A 167 9.18 -8.37 -11.89
C SER A 167 8.08 -9.43 -11.91
N ILE A 168 6.85 -9.02 -11.60
CA ILE A 168 5.67 -9.87 -11.57
C ILE A 168 4.50 -9.05 -12.09
N ALA A 169 3.86 -9.49 -13.17
CA ALA A 169 2.63 -8.86 -13.63
C ALA A 169 1.44 -9.33 -12.78
N GLU A 170 1.35 -10.65 -12.47
CA GLU A 170 0.25 -11.14 -11.66
C GLU A 170 0.63 -12.44 -10.94
N ILE A 171 0.15 -12.61 -9.71
CA ILE A 171 0.19 -13.88 -8.95
C ILE A 171 -1.24 -14.28 -8.57
N THR A 172 -1.59 -15.51 -8.89
CA THR A 172 -2.86 -16.12 -8.47
C THR A 172 -2.57 -17.39 -7.69
N LEU A 173 -3.00 -17.49 -6.44
CA LEU A 173 -2.86 -18.70 -5.65
C LEU A 173 -3.98 -19.69 -5.95
N LEU A 174 -3.70 -21.00 -5.85
CA LEU A 174 -4.60 -22.07 -6.18
C LEU A 174 -4.91 -22.92 -4.94
N ASP A 175 -6.19 -23.27 -4.79
CA ASP A 175 -6.66 -24.22 -3.79
C ASP A 175 -6.31 -25.68 -4.13
N GLU A 176 -6.73 -26.63 -3.29
CA GLU A 176 -6.47 -28.08 -3.48
C GLU A 176 -7.15 -28.64 -4.73
N SER A 177 -8.21 -27.99 -5.24
CA SER A 177 -8.88 -28.33 -6.49
C SER A 177 -8.20 -27.72 -7.71
N GLY A 178 -7.21 -26.84 -7.50
CA GLY A 178 -6.54 -26.08 -8.55
C GLY A 178 -7.33 -24.86 -9.02
N GLN A 179 -8.34 -24.45 -8.27
CA GLN A 179 -9.09 -23.24 -8.57
C GLN A 179 -8.44 -22.02 -7.92
N PRO A 180 -8.57 -20.84 -8.53
CA PRO A 180 -8.10 -19.59 -7.94
C PRO A 180 -8.72 -19.34 -6.57
N LEU A 181 -7.88 -19.00 -5.58
CA LEU A 181 -8.33 -18.46 -4.31
C LEU A 181 -8.83 -17.03 -4.50
N SER A 182 -9.90 -16.65 -3.77
CA SER A 182 -10.35 -15.25 -3.75
C SER A 182 -9.27 -14.34 -3.17
N THR A 183 -9.00 -13.24 -3.85
CA THR A 183 -8.05 -12.21 -3.41
C THR A 183 -8.67 -11.20 -2.44
N GLU A 184 -9.95 -11.35 -2.10
CA GLU A 184 -10.64 -10.45 -1.16
C GLU A 184 -9.94 -10.44 0.21
N GLY A 185 -9.55 -9.24 0.64
CA GLY A 185 -8.84 -9.03 1.91
C GLY A 185 -7.33 -9.31 1.85
N TRP A 186 -6.78 -9.64 0.69
CA TRP A 186 -5.33 -9.78 0.55
C TRP A 186 -4.64 -8.43 0.54
N THR A 187 -3.45 -8.41 1.08
CA THR A 187 -2.57 -7.23 1.05
C THR A 187 -1.12 -7.64 0.83
N ILE A 188 -0.31 -6.70 0.36
CA ILE A 188 1.14 -6.88 0.35
C ILE A 188 1.64 -6.66 1.78
N ALA A 189 2.06 -7.74 2.43
CA ALA A 189 2.60 -7.66 3.79
C ALA A 189 4.04 -7.16 3.81
N TYR A 190 4.83 -7.54 2.80
CA TYR A 190 6.23 -7.12 2.68
C TYR A 190 6.69 -7.21 1.23
N VAL A 191 7.55 -6.30 0.85
CA VAL A 191 8.41 -6.36 -0.34
C VAL A 191 9.76 -5.73 0.02
N ASP A 192 10.85 -6.33 -0.41
CA ASP A 192 12.19 -5.82 -0.13
C ASP A 192 12.55 -4.60 -0.98
N SER A 193 11.97 -4.51 -2.17
CA SER A 193 12.27 -3.46 -3.14
C SER A 193 11.12 -3.26 -4.13
N GLU A 194 10.84 -2.02 -4.49
CA GLU A 194 9.88 -1.67 -5.54
C GLU A 194 10.24 -0.33 -6.18
N GLU A 195 10.08 -0.22 -7.50
CA GLU A 195 10.31 1.01 -8.24
C GLU A 195 9.08 1.93 -8.16
N ARG A 196 9.24 3.08 -7.55
CA ARG A 196 8.15 4.06 -7.38
C ARG A 196 8.48 5.45 -7.88
N GLU A 197 9.75 5.73 -8.13
CA GLU A 197 10.19 7.07 -8.51
C GLU A 197 10.15 7.30 -10.02
N ARG A 198 10.56 6.30 -10.80
CA ARG A 198 10.70 6.41 -12.26
C ARG A 198 9.63 5.69 -13.04
N ALA A 199 8.96 4.73 -12.40
CA ALA A 199 7.85 3.98 -12.97
C ALA A 199 6.91 3.48 -11.88
N ASP A 200 5.70 3.09 -12.26
CA ASP A 200 4.76 2.41 -11.37
C ASP A 200 5.08 0.92 -11.29
N GLY A 201 6.08 0.58 -10.50
CA GLY A 201 6.49 -0.78 -10.19
C GLY A 201 6.05 -1.24 -8.80
N ALA A 202 4.92 -0.76 -8.32
CA ALA A 202 4.39 -1.10 -7.00
C ALA A 202 4.06 -2.58 -6.86
N ALA A 203 4.25 -3.13 -5.66
CA ALA A 203 4.01 -4.55 -5.41
C ALA A 203 2.53 -4.94 -5.50
N GLU A 204 1.62 -4.01 -5.25
CA GLU A 204 0.17 -4.21 -5.41
C GLU A 204 -0.21 -4.59 -6.84
N ASN A 205 0.57 -4.17 -7.85
CA ASN A 205 0.37 -4.55 -9.24
C ASN A 205 0.46 -6.07 -9.46
N ALA A 206 1.11 -6.81 -8.56
CA ALA A 206 1.22 -8.26 -8.66
C ALA A 206 -0.06 -9.03 -8.24
N ILE A 207 -1.07 -8.34 -7.72
CA ILE A 207 -2.33 -8.96 -7.21
C ILE A 207 -3.58 -8.14 -7.54
N ASP A 208 -3.51 -7.20 -8.49
CA ASP A 208 -4.63 -6.30 -8.81
C ASP A 208 -5.54 -6.83 -9.93
N GLY A 209 -5.25 -8.00 -10.48
CA GLY A 209 -6.00 -8.63 -11.56
C GLY A 209 -5.69 -8.06 -12.94
N GLN A 210 -4.65 -7.25 -13.09
CA GLN A 210 -4.27 -6.61 -14.35
C GLN A 210 -2.87 -7.03 -14.78
N THR A 211 -2.75 -7.64 -15.93
CA THR A 211 -1.44 -8.06 -16.48
C THR A 211 -0.72 -6.98 -17.29
N ALA A 212 -1.34 -5.80 -17.45
CA ALA A 212 -0.75 -4.68 -18.19
C ALA A 212 0.25 -3.86 -17.36
N ASN A 213 0.13 -3.91 -16.05
CA ASN A 213 1.08 -3.36 -15.08
C ASN A 213 1.84 -4.49 -14.38
N PHE A 214 2.81 -4.16 -13.53
CA PHE A 214 3.61 -5.18 -12.86
C PHE A 214 4.35 -4.59 -11.65
N TRP A 215 4.60 -5.39 -10.64
CA TRP A 215 5.64 -5.12 -9.67
C TRP A 215 7.01 -5.21 -10.33
N HIS A 216 7.90 -4.30 -9.97
CA HIS A 216 9.32 -4.33 -10.37
C HIS A 216 10.18 -3.82 -9.22
N THR A 217 11.27 -4.51 -8.93
CA THR A 217 12.27 -4.04 -7.97
C THR A 217 12.89 -2.72 -8.41
N GLU A 218 13.35 -1.93 -7.45
CA GLU A 218 13.94 -0.62 -7.70
C GLU A 218 15.16 -0.70 -8.64
N TRP A 219 15.18 0.19 -9.61
CA TRP A 219 16.28 0.34 -10.57
C TRP A 219 16.73 1.81 -10.72
N GLY A 220 16.01 2.72 -10.10
CA GLY A 220 16.23 4.17 -10.19
C GLY A 220 17.36 4.68 -9.32
N ALA A 221 17.17 4.71 -8.00
CA ALA A 221 18.15 5.22 -7.05
C ALA A 221 19.01 4.09 -6.47
N ALA A 222 18.42 2.92 -6.18
CA ALA A 222 19.12 1.73 -5.77
C ALA A 222 18.95 0.60 -6.79
N GLN A 223 19.80 -0.40 -6.69
CA GLN A 223 19.72 -1.63 -7.47
C GLN A 223 20.04 -2.80 -6.52
N PRO A 224 19.13 -3.14 -5.61
CA PRO A 224 19.34 -4.23 -4.68
C PRO A 224 19.48 -5.54 -5.47
N GLY A 225 20.35 -6.43 -4.98
CA GLY A 225 20.55 -7.75 -5.58
C GLY A 225 19.61 -8.80 -4.97
N PHE A 226 19.58 -9.98 -5.60
CA PHE A 226 18.84 -11.13 -5.08
C PHE A 226 19.32 -11.57 -3.68
N PRO A 227 18.45 -12.19 -2.86
CA PRO A 227 17.08 -12.57 -3.19
C PRO A 227 16.09 -11.42 -3.06
N HIS A 228 15.09 -11.38 -3.95
CA HIS A 228 13.95 -10.47 -3.84
C HIS A 228 12.73 -11.19 -3.30
N ARG A 229 11.97 -10.53 -2.42
CA ARG A 229 10.83 -11.13 -1.74
C ARG A 229 9.58 -10.30 -1.89
N LEU A 230 8.50 -10.98 -2.28
CA LEU A 230 7.16 -10.46 -2.19
C LEU A 230 6.34 -11.36 -1.27
N ILE A 231 5.78 -10.79 -0.17
CA ILE A 231 4.99 -11.52 0.81
C ILE A 231 3.57 -10.99 0.80
N LEU A 232 2.63 -11.90 0.53
CA LEU A 232 1.19 -11.63 0.60
C LEU A 232 0.68 -12.00 2.00
N ASP A 233 -0.15 -11.14 2.59
CA ASP A 233 -1.04 -11.48 3.70
C ASP A 233 -2.39 -11.87 3.13
N LEU A 234 -2.80 -13.12 3.34
CA LEU A 234 -4.07 -13.67 2.85
C LEU A 234 -5.25 -13.34 3.78
N GLY A 235 -5.02 -12.48 4.80
CA GLY A 235 -5.99 -12.08 5.80
C GLY A 235 -6.28 -13.17 6.85
N GLN A 236 -6.20 -14.44 6.47
CA GLN A 236 -6.37 -15.61 7.34
C GLN A 236 -5.61 -16.81 6.77
N PRO A 237 -5.32 -17.86 7.58
CA PRO A 237 -4.67 -19.05 7.08
C PRO A 237 -5.46 -19.73 5.98
N ARG A 238 -4.83 -19.95 4.82
CA ARG A 238 -5.38 -20.64 3.65
C ARG A 238 -4.52 -21.83 3.28
N THR A 239 -5.12 -22.87 2.69
CA THR A 239 -4.38 -23.97 2.07
C THR A 239 -4.07 -23.60 0.62
N VAL A 240 -2.79 -23.58 0.28
CA VAL A 240 -2.28 -23.30 -1.06
C VAL A 240 -1.70 -24.58 -1.63
N SER A 241 -2.18 -25.02 -2.79
CA SER A 241 -1.67 -26.21 -3.49
C SER A 241 -0.81 -25.87 -4.69
N GLY A 242 -0.84 -24.62 -5.12
CA GLY A 242 -0.08 -24.11 -6.25
C GLY A 242 -0.31 -22.62 -6.46
N PHE A 243 0.29 -22.10 -7.50
CA PHE A 243 0.09 -20.70 -7.90
C PHE A 243 0.33 -20.54 -9.40
N ARG A 244 -0.21 -19.46 -9.95
CA ARG A 244 0.10 -18.97 -11.29
C ARG A 244 0.96 -17.74 -11.19
N TYR A 245 1.97 -17.70 -12.03
CA TYR A 245 2.86 -16.56 -12.21
C TYR A 245 2.69 -16.04 -13.63
N VAL A 246 2.36 -14.76 -13.76
CA VAL A 246 2.39 -14.03 -15.03
C VAL A 246 3.63 -13.15 -15.01
N PRO A 247 4.63 -13.42 -15.87
CA PRO A 247 5.78 -12.54 -16.04
C PRO A 247 5.35 -11.16 -16.55
N ARG A 248 6.23 -10.18 -16.41
CA ARG A 248 6.07 -8.87 -17.06
C ARG A 248 5.73 -9.03 -18.53
N GLN A 249 4.71 -8.32 -19.00
CA GLN A 249 4.25 -8.33 -20.38
C GLN A 249 4.93 -7.23 -21.19
N GLY A 250 5.18 -7.48 -22.47
CA GLY A 250 5.77 -6.52 -23.40
C GLY A 250 6.80 -7.17 -24.32
N ALA A 251 6.70 -6.93 -25.62
CA ALA A 251 7.43 -7.67 -26.64
C ALA A 251 8.95 -7.40 -26.68
N ALA A 252 9.45 -6.33 -26.05
CA ALA A 252 10.84 -5.89 -26.21
C ALA A 252 11.67 -5.91 -24.92
N ASP A 253 11.06 -6.03 -23.76
CA ASP A 253 11.77 -5.90 -22.49
C ASP A 253 11.22 -6.84 -21.42
N VAL A 254 11.90 -7.96 -21.28
CA VAL A 254 11.61 -8.99 -20.25
C VAL A 254 12.46 -8.79 -18.99
N THR A 255 12.89 -7.55 -18.72
CA THR A 255 13.74 -7.24 -17.57
C THR A 255 13.07 -7.67 -16.27
N GLY A 256 13.82 -8.45 -15.49
CA GLY A 256 13.38 -8.93 -14.18
C GLY A 256 12.42 -10.12 -14.23
N CYS A 257 12.17 -10.76 -15.40
CA CYS A 257 11.45 -12.02 -15.43
C CYS A 257 12.17 -13.08 -14.59
N ILE A 258 11.53 -13.54 -13.53
CA ILE A 258 12.12 -14.42 -12.52
C ILE A 258 12.49 -15.76 -13.15
N ALA A 259 13.68 -16.27 -12.84
CA ALA A 259 14.13 -17.59 -13.23
C ALA A 259 14.04 -18.56 -12.04
N ASP A 260 15.01 -18.58 -11.16
CA ASP A 260 15.00 -19.47 -10.01
C ASP A 260 14.24 -18.83 -8.85
N PHE A 261 13.44 -19.64 -8.15
CA PHE A 261 12.61 -19.14 -7.06
C PHE A 261 12.40 -20.17 -5.95
N ARG A 262 11.99 -19.67 -4.79
CA ARG A 262 11.45 -20.47 -3.67
C ARG A 262 10.11 -19.91 -3.23
N VAL A 263 9.26 -20.79 -2.69
CA VAL A 263 7.96 -20.42 -2.10
C VAL A 263 7.91 -20.86 -0.66
N PHE A 264 7.39 -19.99 0.20
CA PHE A 264 7.09 -20.29 1.60
C PHE A 264 5.62 -19.97 1.88
N VAL A 265 4.97 -20.82 2.66
CA VAL A 265 3.60 -20.62 3.15
C VAL A 265 3.59 -20.94 4.64
N ALA A 266 3.33 -19.95 5.49
CA ALA A 266 3.35 -20.11 6.94
C ALA A 266 2.50 -19.03 7.64
N ASP A 267 2.25 -19.22 8.92
CA ASP A 267 1.49 -18.27 9.74
C ASP A 267 2.39 -17.17 10.34
N ASP A 268 3.71 -17.31 10.28
CA ASP A 268 4.66 -16.52 11.06
C ASP A 268 5.92 -16.08 10.27
N LEU A 269 5.79 -15.79 8.97
CA LEU A 269 6.90 -15.23 8.16
C LEU A 269 7.28 -13.83 8.60
N ILE A 270 6.33 -13.12 9.20
CA ILE A 270 6.46 -11.74 9.65
C ILE A 270 6.26 -11.71 11.18
N ARG A 271 7.07 -10.89 11.86
CA ARG A 271 6.89 -10.55 13.27
C ARG A 271 6.23 -9.19 13.35
N GLU A 272 5.11 -9.15 14.05
CA GLU A 272 4.40 -7.90 14.37
C GLU A 272 5.08 -7.14 15.50
#